data_97ba421e7a0ebe6d05cec1d1b59e6a09
#
_entry.id   97ba421e7a0ebe6d05cec1d1b59e6a09
#
_cell.length_a   1.000
_cell.length_b   1.000
_cell.length_c   1.000
_cell.angle_alpha   90.00
_cell.angle_beta   90.00
_cell.angle_gamma   90.00
#
_symmetry.space_group_name_H-M   'P 1'
#
loop_
_entity.id
_entity.type
_entity.pdbx_description
1 polymer ?
#
loop_
_entity_poly.entity_id
_entity_poly.type
_entity_poly.pdbx_seq_one_letter_code
_entity_poly.pdbx_strand_id
1 'polypeptide(L)'
;SLSALWRYAAVVAIIIAVGCISYWQGEVNVKDTFADISVEAPLGSKTKLYLPDGTLVWLNAGSRMTYSQGFGVDNRKVELEGEGYFGVKRNEKIPFFVKTKDLQLQVLGTKFNFRDNPEDHEVVVSLLKGKVGLNNLLREEKEAVLSPDERAVLNKANGLLTVESVTASNASQWTDGYLFFDEELLPDIAKELERSYNVKIHIANDSLKTFRFYGNFVRREQNIQEVLEALASTEKMQYKIEERNITIY
;
A
#
# COMPACT_ATOMS: atom_id res chain seq x y z
N SER A 1 -65.05 -23.63 8.52
CA SER A 1 -65.22 -22.62 9.58
C SER A 1 -64.07 -21.61 9.49
N LEU A 2 -64.34 -20.33 9.63
CA LEU A 2 -63.33 -19.25 9.56
C LEU A 2 -62.18 -19.49 10.55
N SER A 3 -62.41 -20.10 11.68
CA SER A 3 -61.41 -20.41 12.70
C SER A 3 -60.34 -21.41 12.27
N ALA A 4 -60.65 -22.31 11.35
CA ALA A 4 -59.67 -23.25 10.78
C ALA A 4 -58.72 -22.54 9.79
N LEU A 5 -59.24 -21.63 8.98
CA LEU A 5 -58.45 -20.83 8.05
C LEU A 5 -57.40 -19.95 8.77
N TRP A 6 -57.79 -19.31 9.88
CA TRP A 6 -56.90 -18.53 10.71
C TRP A 6 -55.77 -19.36 11.34
N ARG A 7 -56.02 -20.61 11.71
CA ARG A 7 -54.99 -21.54 12.23
C ARG A 7 -53.97 -21.91 11.15
N TYR A 8 -54.41 -22.19 9.93
CA TYR A 8 -53.49 -22.48 8.83
C TYR A 8 -52.70 -21.25 8.43
N ALA A 9 -53.30 -20.06 8.39
CA ALA A 9 -52.61 -18.81 8.13
C ALA A 9 -51.54 -18.52 9.18
N ALA A 10 -51.81 -18.75 10.46
CA ALA A 10 -50.83 -18.59 11.53
C ALA A 10 -49.64 -19.57 11.39
N VAL A 11 -49.88 -20.82 11.04
CA VAL A 11 -48.81 -21.81 10.83
C VAL A 11 -47.92 -21.41 9.64
N VAL A 12 -48.52 -20.99 8.53
CA VAL A 12 -47.77 -20.50 7.37
C VAL A 12 -46.92 -19.27 7.71
N ALA A 13 -47.49 -18.32 8.46
CA ALA A 13 -46.75 -17.13 8.90
C ALA A 13 -45.54 -17.48 9.78
N ILE A 14 -45.70 -18.45 10.70
CA ILE A 14 -44.60 -18.94 11.55
C ILE A 14 -43.52 -19.61 10.72
N ILE A 15 -43.88 -20.44 9.74
CA ILE A 15 -42.89 -21.09 8.86
C ILE A 15 -42.08 -20.05 8.06
N ILE A 16 -42.77 -19.04 7.52
CA ILE A 16 -42.12 -17.94 6.82
C ILE A 16 -41.18 -17.16 7.76
N ALA A 17 -41.67 -16.83 8.97
CA ALA A 17 -40.86 -16.10 9.94
C ALA A 17 -39.60 -16.88 10.37
N VAL A 18 -39.75 -18.19 10.66
CA VAL A 18 -38.60 -19.06 10.96
C VAL A 18 -37.66 -19.16 9.79
N GLY A 19 -38.16 -19.30 8.56
CA GLY A 19 -37.37 -19.30 7.35
C GLY A 19 -36.57 -17.99 7.15
N CYS A 20 -37.21 -16.85 7.35
CA CYS A 20 -36.56 -15.54 7.27
C CYS A 20 -35.51 -15.34 8.38
N ILE A 21 -35.81 -15.76 9.61
CA ILE A 21 -34.85 -15.68 10.74
C ILE A 21 -33.64 -16.60 10.47
N SER A 22 -33.89 -17.84 10.03
CA SER A 22 -32.82 -18.79 9.72
C SER A 22 -31.96 -18.31 8.56
N TYR A 23 -32.55 -17.71 7.53
CA TYR A 23 -31.83 -17.10 6.41
C TYR A 23 -30.94 -15.93 6.89
N TRP A 24 -31.51 -15.05 7.71
CA TRP A 24 -30.80 -13.89 8.28
C TRP A 24 -29.65 -14.32 9.21
N GLN A 25 -29.89 -15.29 10.10
CA GLN A 25 -28.84 -15.83 10.97
C GLN A 25 -27.74 -16.54 10.18
N GLY A 26 -28.09 -17.25 9.10
CA GLY A 26 -27.13 -17.90 8.23
C GLY A 26 -26.21 -16.90 7.53
N GLU A 27 -26.76 -15.77 7.07
CA GLU A 27 -25.98 -14.72 6.40
C GLU A 27 -25.02 -14.00 7.36
N VAL A 28 -25.46 -13.71 8.59
CA VAL A 28 -24.65 -13.07 9.63
C VAL A 28 -23.51 -14.01 10.07
N ASN A 29 -23.78 -15.28 10.35
CA ASN A 29 -22.77 -16.23 10.80
C ASN A 29 -21.67 -16.51 9.74
N VAL A 30 -22.01 -16.49 8.45
CA VAL A 30 -21.02 -16.67 7.37
C VAL A 30 -20.07 -15.47 7.29
N LYS A 31 -20.59 -14.26 7.46
CA LYS A 31 -19.77 -13.03 7.41
C LYS A 31 -18.78 -12.92 8.57
N ASP A 32 -19.16 -13.36 9.75
CA ASP A 32 -18.30 -13.36 10.95
C ASP A 32 -17.22 -14.46 10.92
N THR A 33 -17.30 -15.39 9.96
CA THR A 33 -16.37 -16.54 9.85
C THR A 33 -15.25 -16.26 8.83
N PHE A 34 -15.29 -15.16 8.09
CA PHE A 34 -14.24 -14.85 7.13
C PHE A 34 -12.92 -14.52 7.83
N ALA A 35 -11.91 -15.36 7.60
CA ALA A 35 -10.55 -15.10 8.02
C ALA A 35 -9.90 -14.02 7.15
N ASP A 36 -8.91 -13.35 7.71
CA ASP A 36 -8.06 -12.44 6.94
C ASP A 36 -7.00 -13.21 6.15
N ILE A 37 -6.78 -12.78 4.92
CA ILE A 37 -5.73 -13.28 4.04
C ILE A 37 -4.59 -12.26 4.09
N SER A 38 -3.40 -12.71 4.49
CA SER A 38 -2.19 -11.89 4.47
C SER A 38 -1.28 -12.31 3.32
N VAL A 39 -0.79 -11.34 2.57
CA VAL A 39 0.17 -11.51 1.48
C VAL A 39 1.38 -10.63 1.76
N GLU A 40 2.57 -11.23 1.67
CA GLU A 40 3.83 -10.56 1.96
C GLU A 40 4.76 -10.57 0.75
N ALA A 41 5.59 -9.54 0.67
CA ALA A 41 6.76 -9.47 -0.20
C ALA A 41 8.01 -9.46 0.70
N PRO A 42 8.78 -10.56 0.76
CA PRO A 42 10.01 -10.62 1.55
C PRO A 42 11.02 -9.54 1.13
N LEU A 43 11.95 -9.19 2.04
CA LEU A 43 13.09 -8.34 1.70
C LEU A 43 13.85 -8.91 0.49
N GLY A 44 14.26 -8.05 -0.42
CA GLY A 44 14.93 -8.42 -1.67
C GLY A 44 14.00 -8.94 -2.78
N SER A 45 12.69 -9.04 -2.53
CA SER A 45 11.72 -9.60 -3.47
C SER A 45 10.50 -8.69 -3.60
N LYS A 46 9.73 -8.89 -4.68
CA LYS A 46 8.46 -8.21 -4.94
C LYS A 46 7.38 -9.26 -5.17
N THR A 47 6.16 -8.98 -4.76
CA THR A 47 5.02 -9.88 -4.96
C THR A 47 3.99 -9.22 -5.87
N LYS A 48 3.59 -9.94 -6.93
CA LYS A 48 2.50 -9.54 -7.83
C LYS A 48 1.32 -10.46 -7.64
N LEU A 49 0.13 -9.89 -7.47
CA LEU A 49 -1.11 -10.67 -7.35
C LEU A 49 -2.30 -9.94 -7.96
N TYR A 50 -3.37 -10.71 -8.16
CA TYR A 50 -4.68 -10.17 -8.49
C TYR A 50 -5.65 -10.46 -7.36
N LEU A 51 -6.36 -9.44 -6.89
CA LEU A 51 -7.43 -9.58 -5.92
C LEU A 51 -8.67 -10.23 -6.57
N PRO A 52 -9.62 -10.77 -5.77
CA PRO A 52 -10.83 -11.43 -6.30
C PRO A 52 -11.67 -10.59 -7.26
N ASP A 53 -11.63 -9.26 -7.15
CA ASP A 53 -12.32 -8.33 -8.05
C ASP A 53 -11.57 -8.06 -9.37
N GLY A 54 -10.38 -8.63 -9.54
CA GLY A 54 -9.49 -8.42 -10.68
C GLY A 54 -8.58 -7.19 -10.56
N THR A 55 -8.52 -6.55 -9.39
CA THR A 55 -7.56 -5.49 -9.09
C THR A 55 -6.14 -6.05 -9.10
N LEU A 56 -5.23 -5.42 -9.85
CA LEU A 56 -3.81 -5.74 -9.85
C LEU A 56 -3.14 -5.07 -8.68
N VAL A 57 -2.35 -5.84 -7.92
CA VAL A 57 -1.49 -5.32 -6.85
C VAL A 57 -0.06 -5.79 -7.06
N TRP A 58 0.89 -4.88 -6.87
CA TRP A 58 2.28 -5.19 -6.62
C TRP A 58 2.65 -4.74 -5.21
N LEU A 59 3.33 -5.58 -4.46
CA LEU A 59 3.93 -5.25 -3.17
C LEU A 59 5.44 -5.15 -3.34
N ASN A 60 6.03 -4.05 -2.87
CA ASN A 60 7.47 -3.86 -2.86
C ASN A 60 8.14 -4.66 -1.73
N ALA A 61 9.45 -4.77 -1.76
CA ALA A 61 10.23 -5.53 -0.79
C ALA A 61 9.96 -5.08 0.67
N GLY A 62 9.71 -6.04 1.55
CA GLY A 62 9.40 -5.80 2.95
C GLY A 62 7.95 -5.40 3.24
N SER A 63 7.06 -5.41 2.22
CA SER A 63 5.66 -4.98 2.38
C SER A 63 4.72 -6.14 2.66
N ARG A 64 3.62 -5.82 3.34
CA ARG A 64 2.52 -6.74 3.67
C ARG A 64 1.18 -6.10 3.33
N MET A 65 0.26 -6.89 2.83
CA MET A 65 -1.13 -6.50 2.62
C MET A 65 -2.07 -7.54 3.19
N THR A 66 -3.13 -7.08 3.86
CA THR A 66 -4.16 -7.94 4.44
C THR A 66 -5.53 -7.55 3.91
N TYR A 67 -6.37 -8.54 3.62
CA TYR A 67 -7.76 -8.35 3.21
C TYR A 67 -8.62 -9.54 3.65
N SER A 68 -9.93 -9.31 3.83
CA SER A 68 -10.87 -10.36 4.23
C SER A 68 -11.15 -11.35 3.10
N GLN A 69 -11.42 -12.62 3.42
CA GLN A 69 -11.94 -13.61 2.47
C GLN A 69 -13.26 -13.17 1.81
N GLY A 70 -14.04 -12.31 2.47
CA GLY A 70 -15.25 -11.67 1.92
C GLY A 70 -15.00 -10.51 0.97
N PHE A 71 -13.73 -10.22 0.63
CA PHE A 71 -13.36 -9.14 -0.27
C PHE A 71 -14.08 -9.25 -1.62
N GLY A 72 -14.67 -8.14 -2.08
CA GLY A 72 -15.41 -8.06 -3.34
C GLY A 72 -16.89 -8.44 -3.23
N VAL A 73 -17.32 -9.06 -2.13
CA VAL A 73 -18.72 -9.38 -1.84
C VAL A 73 -19.37 -8.26 -1.02
N ASP A 74 -18.82 -7.99 0.15
CA ASP A 74 -19.36 -6.99 1.10
C ASP A 74 -18.64 -5.65 1.01
N ASN A 75 -17.34 -5.70 0.76
CA ASN A 75 -16.49 -4.53 0.70
C ASN A 75 -15.26 -4.80 -0.18
N ARG A 76 -14.50 -3.75 -0.48
CA ARG A 76 -13.20 -3.83 -1.15
C ARG A 76 -12.17 -3.07 -0.31
N LYS A 77 -11.92 -3.60 0.90
CA LYS A 77 -10.97 -3.00 1.85
C LYS A 77 -9.71 -3.83 1.95
N VAL A 78 -8.57 -3.17 1.90
CA VAL A 78 -7.25 -3.76 2.18
C VAL A 78 -6.51 -2.92 3.20
N GLU A 79 -5.72 -3.57 4.04
CA GLU A 79 -4.75 -2.92 4.92
C GLU A 79 -3.36 -3.13 4.33
N LEU A 80 -2.56 -2.06 4.28
CA LEU A 80 -1.21 -2.05 3.74
C LEU A 80 -0.21 -1.62 4.80
N GLU A 81 0.90 -2.34 4.90
CA GLU A 81 2.12 -1.94 5.59
C GLU A 81 3.27 -2.02 4.59
N GLY A 82 3.95 -0.91 4.34
CA GLY A 82 5.00 -0.83 3.33
C GLY A 82 4.55 -0.12 2.05
N GLU A 83 4.99 -0.60 0.90
CA GLU A 83 4.73 0.03 -0.40
C GLU A 83 3.99 -0.91 -1.35
N GLY A 84 2.92 -0.39 -1.95
CA GLY A 84 2.12 -1.10 -2.93
C GLY A 84 1.73 -0.22 -4.13
N TYR A 85 1.80 -0.80 -5.32
CA TYR A 85 1.18 -0.25 -6.52
C TYR A 85 -0.15 -0.96 -6.77
N PHE A 86 -1.18 -0.18 -7.06
CA PHE A 86 -2.54 -0.65 -7.25
C PHE A 86 -3.08 -0.23 -8.62
N GLY A 87 -3.49 -1.21 -9.42
CA GLY A 87 -4.29 -1.02 -10.62
C GLY A 87 -5.73 -1.46 -10.34
N VAL A 88 -6.51 -0.58 -9.69
CA VAL A 88 -7.84 -0.92 -9.18
C VAL A 88 -8.86 -1.09 -10.30
N LYS A 89 -9.55 -2.22 -10.31
CA LYS A 89 -10.68 -2.48 -11.20
C LYS A 89 -11.83 -1.51 -10.90
N ARG A 90 -12.32 -0.82 -11.95
CA ARG A 90 -13.42 0.16 -11.79
C ARG A 90 -14.70 -0.51 -11.29
N ASN A 91 -15.24 0.01 -10.21
CA ASN A 91 -16.55 -0.36 -9.66
C ASN A 91 -17.12 0.85 -8.90
N GLU A 92 -18.21 1.43 -9.43
CA GLU A 92 -18.84 2.62 -8.84
C GLU A 92 -19.78 2.29 -7.68
N LYS A 93 -20.20 1.01 -7.58
CA LYS A 93 -21.14 0.56 -6.54
C LYS A 93 -20.44 0.25 -5.22
N ILE A 94 -19.23 -0.33 -5.30
CA ILE A 94 -18.45 -0.72 -4.12
C ILE A 94 -17.09 -0.03 -4.22
N PRO A 95 -16.85 1.08 -3.50
CA PRO A 95 -15.55 1.75 -3.47
C PRO A 95 -14.43 0.81 -2.96
N PHE A 96 -13.22 1.04 -3.44
CA PHE A 96 -12.02 0.36 -2.98
C PHE A 96 -11.30 1.23 -1.95
N PHE A 97 -10.93 0.65 -0.83
CA PHE A 97 -10.22 1.33 0.24
C PHE A 97 -8.84 0.70 0.46
N VAL A 98 -7.82 1.54 0.62
CA VAL A 98 -6.54 1.12 1.19
C VAL A 98 -6.31 1.90 2.46
N LYS A 99 -6.07 1.20 3.54
CA LYS A 99 -5.80 1.77 4.85
C LYS A 99 -4.40 1.36 5.29
N THR A 100 -3.63 2.33 5.74
CA THR A 100 -2.40 2.12 6.51
C THR A 100 -2.61 2.57 7.95
N LYS A 101 -1.56 2.60 8.74
CA LYS A 101 -1.62 3.13 10.10
C LYS A 101 -1.99 4.62 10.13
N ASP A 102 -1.46 5.40 9.17
CA ASP A 102 -1.43 6.86 9.25
C ASP A 102 -2.38 7.54 8.23
N LEU A 103 -2.75 6.82 7.14
CA LEU A 103 -3.56 7.37 6.05
C LEU A 103 -4.54 6.32 5.51
N GLN A 104 -5.74 6.77 5.13
CA GLN A 104 -6.70 5.96 4.38
C GLN A 104 -7.03 6.63 3.06
N LEU A 105 -7.12 5.85 1.99
CA LEU A 105 -7.59 6.33 0.70
C LEU A 105 -8.81 5.57 0.20
N GLN A 106 -9.59 6.25 -0.64
CA GLN A 106 -10.77 5.71 -1.32
C GLN A 106 -10.69 5.98 -2.81
N VAL A 107 -10.98 4.96 -3.61
CA VAL A 107 -11.00 5.04 -5.07
C VAL A 107 -12.14 4.22 -5.67
N LEU A 108 -12.50 4.51 -6.93
CA LEU A 108 -13.51 3.75 -7.68
C LEU A 108 -12.91 2.90 -8.81
N GLY A 109 -11.72 3.29 -9.32
CA GLY A 109 -11.03 2.63 -10.42
C GLY A 109 -9.84 3.47 -10.87
N THR A 110 -8.71 3.28 -10.24
CA THR A 110 -7.60 4.22 -10.19
C THR A 110 -6.28 3.46 -10.25
N LYS A 111 -5.23 4.08 -10.81
CA LYS A 111 -3.85 3.58 -10.75
C LYS A 111 -3.03 4.52 -9.88
N PHE A 112 -2.44 4.00 -8.82
CA PHE A 112 -1.67 4.78 -7.86
C PHE A 112 -0.59 3.93 -7.19
N ASN A 113 0.42 4.60 -6.65
CA ASN A 113 1.41 4.04 -5.74
C ASN A 113 1.15 4.58 -4.33
N PHE A 114 1.23 3.72 -3.33
CA PHE A 114 1.05 4.07 -1.92
C PHE A 114 2.19 3.49 -1.10
N ARG A 115 2.98 4.36 -0.45
CA ARG A 115 4.12 4.01 0.40
C ARG A 115 3.90 4.51 1.82
N ASP A 116 3.90 3.59 2.76
CA ASP A 116 3.86 3.82 4.21
C ASP A 116 4.68 2.75 4.94
N ASN A 117 6.01 2.85 4.81
CA ASN A 117 6.89 1.98 5.56
C ASN A 117 6.99 2.46 7.02
N PRO A 118 7.03 1.54 8.00
CA PRO A 118 7.10 1.90 9.42
C PRO A 118 8.29 2.79 9.79
N GLU A 119 9.43 2.57 9.14
CA GLU A 119 10.68 3.29 9.39
C GLU A 119 10.81 4.62 8.63
N ASP A 120 9.92 4.90 7.67
CA ASP A 120 9.94 6.16 6.92
C ASP A 120 9.28 7.29 7.72
N HIS A 121 9.77 8.52 7.51
CA HIS A 121 9.23 9.71 8.18
C HIS A 121 7.95 10.24 7.53
N GLU A 122 7.64 9.77 6.35
CA GLU A 122 6.54 10.24 5.51
C GLU A 122 5.73 9.09 4.95
N VAL A 123 4.45 9.38 4.74
CA VAL A 123 3.54 8.56 3.92
C VAL A 123 3.38 9.23 2.57
N VAL A 124 3.50 8.49 1.49
CA VAL A 124 3.47 9.04 0.12
C VAL A 124 2.44 8.32 -0.73
N VAL A 125 1.55 9.08 -1.37
CA VAL A 125 0.59 8.58 -2.35
C VAL A 125 0.80 9.32 -3.67
N SER A 126 1.12 8.61 -4.75
CA SER A 126 1.29 9.18 -6.09
C SER A 126 0.20 8.66 -7.01
N LEU A 127 -0.54 9.57 -7.66
CA LEU A 127 -1.68 9.23 -8.50
C LEU A 127 -1.31 9.24 -9.97
N LEU A 128 -1.36 8.06 -10.62
CA LEU A 128 -1.07 7.91 -12.05
C LEU A 128 -2.29 8.12 -12.93
N LYS A 129 -3.46 7.61 -12.51
CA LYS A 129 -4.69 7.71 -13.31
C LYS A 129 -5.94 7.61 -12.42
N GLY A 130 -6.92 8.47 -12.68
CA GLY A 130 -8.22 8.45 -12.00
C GLY A 130 -8.34 9.54 -10.95
N LYS A 131 -8.88 9.22 -9.78
CA LYS A 131 -9.08 10.14 -8.65
C LYS A 131 -8.92 9.39 -7.35
N VAL A 132 -8.28 10.00 -6.36
CA VAL A 132 -8.08 9.46 -5.01
C VAL A 132 -8.64 10.43 -3.99
N GLY A 133 -9.52 9.97 -3.11
CA GLY A 133 -9.88 10.68 -1.88
C GLY A 133 -8.97 10.21 -0.74
N LEU A 134 -8.39 11.11 0.02
CA LEU A 134 -7.46 10.87 1.12
C LEU A 134 -8.08 11.31 2.44
N ASN A 135 -8.06 10.44 3.43
CA ASN A 135 -8.45 10.73 4.81
C ASN A 135 -7.22 10.58 5.72
N ASN A 136 -6.78 11.70 6.30
CA ASN A 136 -5.67 11.75 7.23
C ASN A 136 -6.10 11.18 8.59
N LEU A 137 -5.43 10.12 9.05
CA LEU A 137 -5.77 9.46 10.32
C LEU A 137 -5.01 10.05 11.52
N LEU A 138 -4.00 10.91 11.27
CA LEU A 138 -3.23 11.59 12.31
C LEU A 138 -3.86 12.92 12.75
N ARG A 139 -4.73 13.49 11.91
CA ARG A 139 -5.42 14.76 12.17
C ARG A 139 -6.84 14.73 11.60
N GLU A 140 -7.77 15.37 12.33
CA GLU A 140 -9.10 15.67 11.80
C GLU A 140 -9.01 16.84 10.82
N GLU A 141 -8.86 16.52 9.54
CA GLU A 141 -8.82 17.49 8.44
C GLU A 141 -9.87 17.13 7.39
N LYS A 142 -10.20 18.07 6.51
CA LYS A 142 -11.05 17.76 5.34
C LYS A 142 -10.33 16.77 4.43
N GLU A 143 -11.09 15.86 3.85
CA GLU A 143 -10.57 14.94 2.82
C GLU A 143 -9.84 15.73 1.73
N ALA A 144 -8.61 15.33 1.45
CA ALA A 144 -7.88 15.81 0.29
C ALA A 144 -8.21 14.94 -0.93
N VAL A 145 -8.17 15.52 -2.10
CA VAL A 145 -8.44 14.82 -3.36
C VAL A 145 -7.27 15.01 -4.30
N LEU A 146 -6.72 13.90 -4.82
CA LEU A 146 -5.66 13.93 -5.82
C LEU A 146 -6.23 13.79 -7.23
N SER A 147 -5.60 14.53 -8.14
CA SER A 147 -5.70 14.40 -9.60
C SER A 147 -4.47 13.69 -10.18
N PRO A 148 -4.52 13.16 -11.41
CA PRO A 148 -3.36 12.56 -12.05
C PRO A 148 -2.15 13.50 -12.05
N ASP A 149 -0.95 12.93 -11.88
CA ASP A 149 0.32 13.63 -11.74
C ASP A 149 0.41 14.54 -10.50
N GLU A 150 -0.37 14.19 -9.45
CA GLU A 150 -0.21 14.74 -8.12
C GLU A 150 0.28 13.67 -7.14
N ARG A 151 1.07 14.14 -6.15
CA ARG A 151 1.59 13.38 -5.03
C ARG A 151 1.14 14.03 -3.73
N ALA A 152 0.57 13.24 -2.83
CA ALA A 152 0.35 13.63 -1.44
C ALA A 152 1.50 13.12 -0.57
N VAL A 153 2.00 13.95 0.31
CA VAL A 153 3.02 13.63 1.31
C VAL A 153 2.47 13.97 2.69
N LEU A 154 2.34 12.95 3.55
CA LEU A 154 1.94 13.10 4.95
C LEU A 154 3.16 12.94 5.83
N ASN A 155 3.52 14.00 6.55
CA ASN A 155 4.60 13.95 7.55
C ASN A 155 4.09 13.28 8.83
N LYS A 156 4.69 12.15 9.22
CA LYS A 156 4.25 11.35 10.36
C LYS A 156 4.46 12.03 11.71
N ALA A 157 5.46 12.93 11.82
CA ALA A 157 5.78 13.57 13.08
C ALA A 157 4.77 14.66 13.47
N ASN A 158 4.25 15.39 12.48
CA ASN A 158 3.34 16.51 12.72
C ASN A 158 1.96 16.33 12.08
N GLY A 159 1.72 15.27 11.31
CA GLY A 159 0.46 14.97 10.64
C GLY A 159 0.09 15.95 9.52
N LEU A 160 1.03 16.78 9.03
CA LEU A 160 0.77 17.70 7.94
C LEU A 160 0.70 16.96 6.60
N LEU A 161 -0.40 17.10 5.89
CA LEU A 161 -0.59 16.56 4.54
C LEU A 161 -0.40 17.69 3.51
N THR A 162 0.52 17.49 2.58
CA THR A 162 0.78 18.42 1.46
C THR A 162 0.53 17.72 0.13
N VAL A 163 0.13 18.48 -0.89
CA VAL A 163 -0.09 17.98 -2.25
C VAL A 163 0.80 18.79 -3.20
N GLU A 164 1.49 18.10 -4.09
CA GLU A 164 2.40 18.70 -5.06
C GLU A 164 2.27 18.03 -6.44
N SER A 165 2.61 18.74 -7.49
CA SER A 165 2.64 18.20 -8.86
C SER A 165 3.96 17.46 -9.11
N VAL A 166 3.86 16.27 -9.71
CA VAL A 166 5.01 15.38 -9.98
C VAL A 166 4.81 14.61 -11.29
N THR A 167 5.85 13.96 -11.77
CA THR A 167 5.73 12.90 -12.78
C THR A 167 5.39 11.59 -12.07
N ALA A 168 4.08 11.32 -11.89
CA ALA A 168 3.62 10.21 -11.04
C ALA A 168 4.07 8.82 -11.53
N SER A 169 4.40 8.65 -12.83
CA SER A 169 4.93 7.40 -13.37
C SER A 169 6.27 7.00 -12.72
N ASN A 170 7.06 7.95 -12.23
CA ASN A 170 8.32 7.67 -11.53
C ASN A 170 8.08 6.82 -10.28
N ALA A 171 6.99 7.06 -9.54
CA ALA A 171 6.66 6.33 -8.32
C ALA A 171 6.29 4.85 -8.58
N SER A 172 6.06 4.43 -9.82
CA SER A 172 5.73 3.05 -10.17
C SER A 172 6.85 2.30 -10.91
N GLN A 173 7.98 2.96 -11.22
CA GLN A 173 9.09 2.35 -11.96
C GLN A 173 9.67 1.11 -11.27
N TRP A 174 9.55 1.04 -9.95
CA TRP A 174 9.98 -0.12 -9.19
C TRP A 174 9.25 -1.41 -9.59
N THR A 175 7.98 -1.33 -10.08
CA THR A 175 7.25 -2.52 -10.58
C THR A 175 7.93 -3.14 -11.80
N ASP A 176 8.62 -2.33 -12.60
CA ASP A 176 9.39 -2.74 -13.77
C ASP A 176 10.85 -3.10 -13.44
N GLY A 177 11.23 -2.96 -12.17
CA GLY A 177 12.55 -3.35 -11.67
C GLY A 177 13.57 -2.22 -11.59
N TYR A 178 13.14 -0.98 -11.70
CA TYR A 178 14.02 0.18 -11.54
C TYR A 178 14.08 0.63 -10.08
N LEU A 179 15.24 1.16 -9.68
CA LEU A 179 15.42 1.97 -8.47
C LEU A 179 15.70 3.39 -8.96
N PHE A 180 14.76 4.28 -8.72
CA PHE A 180 14.80 5.65 -9.21
C PHE A 180 14.92 6.62 -8.03
N PHE A 181 16.01 7.37 -8.01
CA PHE A 181 16.30 8.40 -7.01
C PHE A 181 16.35 9.77 -7.71
N ASP A 182 15.55 10.71 -7.23
CA ASP A 182 15.43 12.07 -7.76
C ASP A 182 15.59 13.09 -6.63
N GLU A 183 16.80 13.61 -6.44
CA GLU A 183 17.17 14.44 -5.28
C GLU A 183 16.89 13.75 -3.93
N GLU A 184 16.98 12.42 -3.86
CA GLU A 184 16.67 11.67 -2.67
C GLU A 184 17.79 11.78 -1.63
N LEU A 185 17.43 11.90 -0.36
CA LEU A 185 18.39 11.93 0.76
C LEU A 185 19.08 10.57 0.93
N LEU A 186 20.37 10.56 1.25
CA LEU A 186 21.13 9.33 1.48
C LEU A 186 20.48 8.38 2.51
N PRO A 187 19.91 8.84 3.64
CA PRO A 187 19.19 7.95 4.56
C PRO A 187 17.99 7.23 3.93
N ASP A 188 17.24 7.88 3.06
CA ASP A 188 16.07 7.29 2.42
C ASP A 188 16.48 6.32 1.31
N ILE A 189 17.54 6.65 0.56
CA ILE A 189 18.20 5.73 -0.37
C ILE A 189 18.70 4.50 0.37
N ALA A 190 19.37 4.66 1.52
CA ALA A 190 19.88 3.55 2.33
C ALA A 190 18.76 2.58 2.72
N LYS A 191 17.62 3.08 3.21
CA LYS A 191 16.44 2.28 3.56
C LYS A 191 15.88 1.52 2.34
N GLU A 192 15.78 2.19 1.18
CA GLU A 192 15.31 1.55 -0.05
C GLU A 192 16.28 0.44 -0.51
N LEU A 193 17.58 0.66 -0.44
CA LEU A 193 18.60 -0.35 -0.75
C LEU A 193 18.58 -1.50 0.26
N GLU A 194 18.39 -1.24 1.56
CA GLU A 194 18.22 -2.28 2.58
C GLU A 194 17.05 -3.21 2.24
N ARG A 195 15.90 -2.63 1.89
CA ARG A 195 14.71 -3.41 1.49
C ARG A 195 14.94 -4.17 0.20
N SER A 196 15.45 -3.49 -0.83
CA SER A 196 15.59 -4.06 -2.18
C SER A 196 16.66 -5.13 -2.29
N TYR A 197 17.74 -5.05 -1.50
CA TYR A 197 18.87 -6.00 -1.57
C TYR A 197 18.98 -6.91 -0.34
N ASN A 198 18.10 -6.74 0.65
CA ASN A 198 18.13 -7.46 1.92
C ASN A 198 19.51 -7.36 2.60
N VAL A 199 19.97 -6.13 2.77
CA VAL A 199 21.24 -5.76 3.44
C VAL A 199 20.95 -4.83 4.62
N LYS A 200 21.98 -4.52 5.42
CA LYS A 200 21.94 -3.48 6.46
C LYS A 200 22.94 -2.39 6.11
N ILE A 201 22.51 -1.13 6.16
CA ILE A 201 23.34 0.02 5.81
C ILE A 201 23.45 0.95 7.01
N HIS A 202 24.67 1.16 7.47
CA HIS A 202 24.99 2.12 8.52
C HIS A 202 25.68 3.34 7.94
N ILE A 203 25.14 4.54 8.18
CA ILE A 203 25.77 5.81 7.80
C ILE A 203 26.56 6.30 9.02
N ALA A 204 27.88 6.17 8.95
CA ALA A 204 28.80 6.45 10.06
C ALA A 204 29.01 7.94 10.30
N ASN A 205 28.80 8.80 9.31
CA ASN A 205 28.99 10.23 9.40
C ASN A 205 27.66 10.98 9.20
N ASP A 206 27.21 11.70 10.22
CA ASP A 206 25.95 12.44 10.19
C ASP A 206 25.90 13.53 9.10
N SER A 207 27.06 14.08 8.69
CA SER A 207 27.11 15.06 7.60
C SER A 207 26.62 14.50 6.26
N LEU A 208 26.76 13.19 6.04
CA LEU A 208 26.31 12.52 4.83
C LEU A 208 24.78 12.42 4.75
N LYS A 209 24.08 12.48 5.87
CA LYS A 209 22.62 12.37 5.94
C LYS A 209 21.89 13.53 5.24
N THR A 210 22.59 14.62 4.98
CA THR A 210 22.03 15.79 4.26
C THR A 210 22.30 15.74 2.76
N PHE A 211 23.11 14.80 2.29
CA PHE A 211 23.44 14.69 0.86
C PHE A 211 22.29 14.08 0.08
N ARG A 212 22.08 14.64 -1.11
CA ARG A 212 21.09 14.20 -2.06
C ARG A 212 21.76 13.59 -3.28
N PHE A 213 21.15 12.55 -3.81
CA PHE A 213 21.64 11.84 -4.97
C PHE A 213 20.55 11.69 -6.03
N TYR A 214 21.00 11.58 -7.26
CA TYR A 214 20.22 11.17 -8.42
C TYR A 214 20.70 9.81 -8.89
N GLY A 215 19.81 8.97 -9.35
CA GLY A 215 20.17 7.67 -9.91
C GLY A 215 19.00 6.94 -10.50
N ASN A 216 19.28 6.17 -11.53
CA ASN A 216 18.33 5.24 -12.11
C ASN A 216 19.06 3.91 -12.34
N PHE A 217 18.72 2.90 -11.55
CA PHE A 217 19.38 1.60 -11.53
C PHE A 217 18.41 0.51 -11.92
N VAL A 218 18.89 -0.46 -12.70
CA VAL A 218 18.11 -1.64 -13.08
C VAL A 218 18.39 -2.77 -12.11
N ARG A 219 17.52 -2.97 -11.14
CA ARG A 219 17.67 -3.93 -10.02
C ARG A 219 18.01 -5.36 -10.47
N ARG A 220 17.54 -5.80 -11.64
CA ARG A 220 17.85 -7.14 -12.16
C ARG A 220 19.24 -7.27 -12.73
N GLU A 221 19.85 -6.17 -13.16
CA GLU A 221 21.12 -6.12 -13.87
C GLU A 221 22.26 -5.67 -12.97
N GLN A 222 21.94 -4.94 -11.89
CA GLN A 222 22.92 -4.35 -10.99
C GLN A 222 22.79 -4.92 -9.59
N ASN A 223 23.90 -5.42 -9.06
CA ASN A 223 24.00 -5.83 -7.66
C ASN A 223 24.22 -4.61 -6.75
N ILE A 224 24.17 -4.82 -5.44
CA ILE A 224 24.30 -3.72 -4.45
C ILE A 224 25.66 -3.01 -4.56
N GLN A 225 26.74 -3.73 -4.87
CA GLN A 225 28.07 -3.15 -4.99
C GLN A 225 28.12 -2.17 -6.18
N GLU A 226 27.58 -2.53 -7.35
CA GLU A 226 27.52 -1.67 -8.53
C GLU A 226 26.72 -0.39 -8.28
N VAL A 227 25.62 -0.48 -7.52
CA VAL A 227 24.83 0.69 -7.12
C VAL A 227 25.66 1.60 -6.19
N LEU A 228 26.34 1.02 -5.19
CA LEU A 228 27.17 1.78 -4.27
C LEU A 228 28.39 2.40 -4.95
N GLU A 229 29.02 1.70 -5.90
CA GLU A 229 30.11 2.23 -6.72
C GLU A 229 29.65 3.45 -7.53
N ALA A 230 28.46 3.38 -8.14
CA ALA A 230 27.91 4.51 -8.87
C ALA A 230 27.62 5.72 -7.95
N LEU A 231 27.06 5.50 -6.76
CA LEU A 231 26.86 6.57 -5.79
C LEU A 231 28.19 7.14 -5.28
N ALA A 232 29.18 6.31 -5.01
CA ALA A 232 30.51 6.72 -4.54
C ALA A 232 31.31 7.47 -5.64
N SER A 233 31.06 7.19 -6.93
CA SER A 233 31.71 7.91 -8.05
C SER A 233 31.41 9.42 -8.07
N THR A 234 30.40 9.87 -7.31
CA THR A 234 30.10 11.30 -7.11
C THR A 234 31.09 11.98 -6.15
N GLU A 235 32.02 11.22 -5.56
CA GLU A 235 33.00 11.67 -4.54
C GLU A 235 32.36 12.20 -3.25
N LYS A 236 31.05 12.02 -3.06
CA LYS A 236 30.31 12.50 -1.87
C LYS A 236 30.32 11.50 -0.72
N MET A 237 30.64 10.23 -0.98
CA MET A 237 30.66 9.15 0.02
C MET A 237 31.67 8.06 -0.35
N GLN A 238 32.09 7.32 0.67
CA GLN A 238 32.80 6.06 0.53
C GLN A 238 32.01 4.97 1.24
N TYR A 239 32.30 3.69 0.95
CA TYR A 239 31.60 2.59 1.57
C TYR A 239 32.51 1.38 1.80
N LYS A 240 32.11 0.52 2.74
CA LYS A 240 32.72 -0.78 3.01
C LYS A 240 31.60 -1.82 3.12
N ILE A 241 31.77 -2.96 2.44
CA ILE A 241 30.83 -4.10 2.51
C ILE A 241 31.49 -5.22 3.33
N GLU A 242 30.76 -5.69 4.35
CA GLU A 242 31.11 -6.85 5.16
C GLU A 242 29.91 -7.80 5.16
N GLU A 243 29.90 -8.78 4.26
CA GLU A 243 28.77 -9.68 4.02
C GLU A 243 27.48 -8.92 3.65
N ARG A 244 26.52 -8.85 4.59
CA ARG A 244 25.25 -8.11 4.44
C ARG A 244 25.27 -6.76 5.14
N ASN A 245 26.35 -6.40 5.82
CA ASN A 245 26.47 -5.13 6.49
C ASN A 245 27.32 -4.18 5.65
N ILE A 246 26.82 -2.99 5.44
CA ILE A 246 27.43 -1.95 4.62
C ILE A 246 27.61 -0.73 5.51
N THR A 247 28.79 -0.16 5.52
CA THR A 247 29.08 1.10 6.21
C THR A 247 29.40 2.17 5.18
N ILE A 248 28.66 3.29 5.23
CA ILE A 248 28.88 4.48 4.41
C ILE A 248 29.53 5.55 5.28
N TYR A 249 30.64 6.16 4.80
CA TYR A 249 31.45 7.13 5.54
C TYR A 249 32.08 8.17 4.62
#